data_f98b1f7d47d0438ac35e55d6f1fb4ff2
#
_entry.id   f98b1f7d47d0438ac35e55d6f1fb4ff2
#
_cell.length_a   1.000
_cell.length_b   1.000
_cell.length_c   1.000
_cell.angle_alpha   90.00
_cell.angle_beta   90.00
_cell.angle_gamma   90.00
#
_symmetry.space_group_name_H-M   'P 1'
#
loop_
_entity.id
_entity.type
_entity.pdbx_description
1 polymer ?
#
loop_
_entity_poly.entity_id
_entity_poly.type
_entity_poly.pdbx_seq_one_letter_code
_entity_poly.pdbx_strand_id
1 'polypeptide(L)'
;IGEIKSLISEMAQYNITPEDLGAFLGEQDVGDTLRCKMQDILTMYEGFREYIDGKYITAEEILTLLCEVAEESELIRDSVIVFDEFTGFTPIQNRLLRVMLPLADRVIVSLSMDIREDFYHSRGVHELFSMSKETVQTLLKIAADAGCEVLSPVIMEPGEHRRYEDAPELFFMEQNLFRPMYQKWRKPVSDISITSLKDPRQELSFVAREIVRLVRTKGCRYRDFAVVTGD
;
A
#
# COMPACT_ATOMS: atom_id res chain seq x y z
N ILE A 1 24.52 -5.41 3.23
CA ILE A 1 23.82 -5.67 4.51
C ILE A 1 22.40 -5.11 4.45
N GLY A 2 22.20 -3.85 3.96
CA GLY A 2 20.86 -3.24 3.89
C GLY A 2 19.88 -4.03 3.03
N GLU A 3 20.27 -4.45 1.84
CA GLU A 3 19.44 -5.21 0.91
C GLU A 3 19.02 -6.58 1.47
N ILE A 4 19.93 -7.27 2.16
CA ILE A 4 19.61 -8.57 2.78
C ILE A 4 18.60 -8.39 3.91
N LYS A 5 18.79 -7.34 4.74
CA LYS A 5 17.82 -7.01 5.79
C LYS A 5 16.45 -6.73 5.19
N SER A 6 16.37 -5.90 4.14
CA SER A 6 15.11 -5.59 3.47
C SER A 6 14.44 -6.84 2.92
N LEU A 7 15.22 -7.74 2.30
CA LEU A 7 14.71 -8.99 1.75
C LEU A 7 14.17 -9.93 2.83
N ILE A 8 14.88 -10.09 3.96
CA ILE A 8 14.40 -10.92 5.08
C ILE A 8 13.12 -10.31 5.69
N SER A 9 13.05 -8.98 5.87
CA SER A 9 11.85 -8.30 6.34
C SER A 9 10.69 -8.49 5.38
N GLU A 10 10.93 -8.40 4.07
CA GLU A 10 9.91 -8.64 3.05
C GLU A 10 9.41 -10.08 3.08
N MET A 11 10.30 -11.07 3.15
CA MET A 11 9.93 -12.47 3.31
C MET A 11 9.05 -12.69 4.54
N ALA A 12 9.41 -12.10 5.68
CA ALA A 12 8.62 -12.20 6.90
C ALA A 12 7.23 -11.54 6.77
N GLN A 13 7.13 -10.37 6.10
CA GLN A 13 5.84 -9.71 5.82
C GLN A 13 4.92 -10.56 4.93
N TYR A 14 5.51 -11.30 3.99
CA TYR A 14 4.78 -12.23 3.13
C TYR A 14 4.61 -13.62 3.75
N ASN A 15 5.04 -13.80 5.01
CA ASN A 15 4.98 -15.08 5.73
C ASN A 15 5.72 -16.22 4.99
N ILE A 16 6.80 -15.87 4.29
CA ILE A 16 7.71 -16.83 3.66
C ILE A 16 8.69 -17.31 4.73
N THR A 17 8.63 -18.57 5.06
CA THR A 17 9.50 -19.19 6.07
C THR A 17 10.80 -19.71 5.44
N PRO A 18 11.87 -20.01 6.22
CA PRO A 18 13.03 -20.72 5.72
C PRO A 18 12.67 -22.06 5.06
N GLU A 19 11.66 -22.76 5.58
CA GLU A 19 11.16 -24.03 5.05
C GLU A 19 10.56 -23.85 3.65
N ASP A 20 9.76 -22.78 3.43
CA ASP A 20 9.18 -22.45 2.12
C ASP A 20 10.29 -22.14 1.11
N LEU A 21 11.31 -21.39 1.52
CA LEU A 21 12.46 -21.07 0.68
C LEU A 21 13.27 -22.33 0.35
N GLY A 22 13.43 -23.23 1.32
CA GLY A 22 14.08 -24.53 1.13
C GLY A 22 13.30 -25.40 0.14
N ALA A 23 11.97 -25.44 0.24
CA ALA A 23 11.09 -26.17 -0.69
C ALA A 23 11.22 -25.61 -2.12
N PHE A 24 11.19 -24.29 -2.30
CA PHE A 24 11.43 -23.63 -3.59
C PHE A 24 12.78 -24.02 -4.22
N LEU A 25 13.83 -24.11 -3.42
CA LEU A 25 15.16 -24.54 -3.88
C LEU A 25 15.21 -26.00 -4.35
N GLY A 26 14.27 -26.82 -3.89
CA GLY A 26 14.09 -28.21 -4.33
C GLY A 26 13.45 -28.35 -5.71
N GLU A 27 12.86 -27.31 -6.28
CA GLU A 27 12.23 -27.35 -7.60
C GLU A 27 13.26 -27.50 -8.72
N GLN A 28 12.91 -28.27 -9.77
CA GLN A 28 13.86 -28.61 -10.85
C GLN A 28 14.15 -27.44 -11.80
N ASP A 29 13.27 -26.47 -11.92
CA ASP A 29 13.36 -25.37 -12.88
C ASP A 29 14.12 -24.14 -12.39
N VAL A 30 14.73 -24.18 -11.20
CA VAL A 30 15.51 -23.07 -10.66
C VAL A 30 16.92 -23.08 -11.27
N GLY A 31 17.26 -22.03 -12.03
CA GLY A 31 18.60 -21.88 -12.64
C GLY A 31 19.72 -21.81 -11.59
N ASP A 32 20.91 -22.37 -11.90
CA ASP A 32 22.03 -22.53 -10.96
C ASP A 32 22.43 -21.24 -10.24
N THR A 33 22.49 -20.12 -10.95
CA THR A 33 22.86 -18.83 -10.35
C THR A 33 21.84 -18.34 -9.33
N LEU A 34 20.55 -18.52 -9.61
CA LEU A 34 19.47 -18.15 -8.67
C LEU A 34 19.50 -19.10 -7.48
N ARG A 35 19.68 -20.40 -7.73
CA ARG A 35 19.79 -21.42 -6.68
C ARG A 35 20.91 -21.09 -5.69
N CYS A 36 22.13 -20.76 -6.17
CA CYS A 36 23.24 -20.40 -5.30
C CYS A 36 22.91 -19.15 -4.45
N LYS A 37 22.36 -18.10 -5.07
CA LYS A 37 21.96 -16.88 -4.33
C LYS A 37 20.91 -17.15 -3.26
N MET A 38 19.89 -17.94 -3.59
CA MET A 38 18.83 -18.27 -2.65
C MET A 38 19.33 -19.17 -1.53
N GLN A 39 20.30 -20.05 -1.78
CA GLN A 39 20.93 -20.86 -0.76
C GLN A 39 21.70 -20.01 0.26
N ASP A 40 22.42 -18.98 -0.21
CA ASP A 40 23.11 -18.04 0.67
C ASP A 40 22.09 -17.25 1.52
N ILE A 41 21.00 -16.82 0.92
CA ILE A 41 19.90 -16.12 1.61
C ILE A 41 19.25 -17.03 2.64
N LEU A 42 18.96 -18.28 2.30
CA LEU A 42 18.40 -19.26 3.22
C LEU A 42 19.30 -19.43 4.44
N THR A 43 20.59 -19.65 4.24
CA THR A 43 21.57 -19.79 5.33
C THR A 43 21.58 -18.56 6.26
N MET A 44 21.52 -17.37 5.68
CA MET A 44 21.45 -16.12 6.48
C MET A 44 20.13 -15.97 7.21
N TYR A 45 19.04 -16.37 6.59
CA TYR A 45 17.69 -16.30 7.20
C TYR A 45 17.55 -17.28 8.35
N GLU A 46 18.00 -18.52 8.18
CA GLU A 46 18.05 -19.53 9.24
C GLU A 46 18.90 -19.06 10.43
N GLY A 47 20.12 -18.59 10.18
CA GLY A 47 20.99 -18.05 11.22
C GLY A 47 20.42 -16.82 11.92
N PHE A 48 19.71 -15.96 11.21
CA PHE A 48 18.99 -14.83 11.80
C PHE A 48 17.86 -15.31 12.71
N ARG A 49 17.03 -16.25 12.23
CA ARG A 49 15.94 -16.84 13.02
C ARG A 49 16.46 -17.50 14.30
N GLU A 50 17.51 -18.31 14.21
CA GLU A 50 18.16 -18.94 15.38
C GLU A 50 18.71 -17.88 16.37
N TYR A 51 19.26 -16.79 15.86
CA TYR A 51 19.79 -15.73 16.71
C TYR A 51 18.71 -15.00 17.52
N ILE A 52 17.54 -14.71 16.90
CA ILE A 52 16.45 -13.97 17.54
C ILE A 52 15.56 -14.87 18.40
N ASP A 53 15.50 -16.16 18.12
CA ASP A 53 14.59 -17.11 18.78
C ASP A 53 14.72 -17.07 20.30
N GLY A 54 13.60 -16.89 20.99
CA GLY A 54 13.50 -16.76 22.45
C GLY A 54 14.16 -15.52 23.05
N LYS A 55 14.72 -14.60 22.23
CA LYS A 55 15.42 -13.38 22.71
C LYS A 55 14.75 -12.09 22.26
N TYR A 56 14.27 -12.06 21.02
CA TYR A 56 13.72 -10.86 20.41
C TYR A 56 12.48 -11.20 19.58
N ILE A 57 11.59 -10.24 19.47
CA ILE A 57 10.44 -10.26 18.57
C ILE A 57 10.68 -9.19 17.52
N THR A 58 10.64 -9.55 16.24
CA THR A 58 10.72 -8.58 15.14
C THR A 58 9.40 -7.83 14.96
N ALA A 59 9.46 -6.68 14.28
CA ALA A 59 8.24 -5.90 13.98
C ALA A 59 7.24 -6.72 13.16
N GLU A 60 7.72 -7.59 12.29
CA GLU A 60 6.93 -8.47 11.45
C GLU A 60 6.26 -9.60 12.28
N GLU A 61 6.95 -10.13 13.27
CA GLU A 61 6.43 -11.18 14.15
C GLU A 61 5.35 -10.68 15.12
N ILE A 62 5.30 -9.37 15.41
CA ILE A 62 4.26 -8.79 16.25
C ILE A 62 2.86 -9.12 15.73
N LEU A 63 2.64 -9.03 14.40
CA LEU A 63 1.34 -9.34 13.81
C LEU A 63 1.01 -10.84 13.91
N THR A 64 1.99 -11.71 13.80
CA THR A 64 1.81 -13.15 13.99
C THR A 64 1.39 -13.47 15.42
N LEU A 65 2.12 -12.91 16.39
CA LEU A 65 1.79 -13.07 17.80
C LEU A 65 0.42 -12.47 18.14
N LEU A 66 0.09 -11.32 17.54
CA LEU A 66 -1.23 -10.72 17.70
C LEU A 66 -2.34 -11.64 17.19
N CYS A 67 -2.14 -12.34 16.07
CA CYS A 67 -3.10 -13.33 15.60
C CYS A 67 -3.34 -14.46 16.62
N GLU A 68 -2.31 -14.85 17.38
CA GLU A 68 -2.40 -15.95 18.35
C GLU A 68 -3.17 -15.54 19.62
N VAL A 69 -3.04 -14.27 20.05
CA VAL A 69 -3.65 -13.78 21.28
C VAL A 69 -4.91 -12.95 21.07
N ALA A 70 -5.25 -12.63 19.83
CA ALA A 70 -6.36 -11.73 19.51
C ALA A 70 -7.73 -12.25 20.01
N GLU A 71 -7.93 -13.57 20.02
CA GLU A 71 -9.17 -14.19 20.51
C GLU A 71 -9.40 -13.98 22.00
N GLU A 72 -8.34 -13.77 22.79
CA GLU A 72 -8.38 -13.50 24.21
C GLU A 72 -8.52 -12.00 24.53
N SER A 73 -8.45 -11.14 23.51
CA SER A 73 -8.41 -9.69 23.68
C SER A 73 -9.79 -9.10 23.94
N GLU A 74 -9.99 -8.55 25.11
CA GLU A 74 -11.19 -7.76 25.44
C GLU A 74 -11.28 -6.44 24.66
N LEU A 75 -10.14 -5.93 24.15
CA LEU A 75 -10.11 -4.69 23.37
C LEU A 75 -10.65 -4.86 21.95
N ILE A 76 -10.48 -6.05 21.37
CA ILE A 76 -10.97 -6.36 20.03
C ILE A 76 -12.45 -6.76 20.09
N ARG A 77 -12.82 -7.48 21.12
CA ARG A 77 -14.18 -7.99 21.28
C ARG A 77 -15.20 -6.84 21.34
N ASP A 78 -16.26 -6.98 20.54
CA ASP A 78 -17.35 -6.01 20.43
C ASP A 78 -16.90 -4.58 20.08
N SER A 79 -15.69 -4.43 19.53
CA SER A 79 -15.15 -3.12 19.13
C SER A 79 -15.56 -2.74 17.71
N VAL A 80 -15.51 -1.44 17.40
CA VAL A 80 -15.58 -0.92 16.03
C VAL A 80 -14.15 -0.62 15.55
N ILE A 81 -13.70 -1.33 14.54
CA ILE A 81 -12.34 -1.20 13.99
C ILE A 81 -12.42 -0.48 12.65
N VAL A 82 -11.59 0.52 12.46
CA VAL A 82 -11.56 1.33 11.22
C VAL A 82 -10.16 1.26 10.61
N PHE A 83 -10.11 0.85 9.36
CA PHE A 83 -8.91 0.94 8.50
C PHE A 83 -9.15 2.04 7.47
N ASP A 84 -8.39 3.11 7.58
CA ASP A 84 -8.56 4.29 6.72
C ASP A 84 -7.44 4.43 5.70
N GLU A 85 -7.81 4.65 4.43
CA GLU A 85 -6.90 4.84 3.29
C GLU A 85 -5.92 3.67 3.02
N PHE A 86 -6.29 2.43 3.33
CA PHE A 86 -5.47 1.28 2.96
C PHE A 86 -5.62 0.98 1.46
N THR A 87 -4.50 0.85 0.76
CA THR A 87 -4.48 0.44 -0.66
C THR A 87 -4.41 -1.08 -0.83
N GLY A 88 -4.08 -1.81 0.24
CA GLY A 88 -3.98 -3.26 0.27
C GLY A 88 -3.52 -3.75 1.63
N PHE A 89 -3.58 -5.05 1.83
CA PHE A 89 -3.14 -5.73 3.04
C PHE A 89 -2.13 -6.83 2.69
N THR A 90 -1.07 -6.91 3.47
CA THR A 90 -0.12 -8.01 3.36
C THR A 90 -0.75 -9.33 3.79
N PRO A 91 -0.19 -10.50 3.43
CA PRO A 91 -0.75 -11.80 3.84
C PRO A 91 -0.92 -11.94 5.36
N ILE A 92 0.03 -11.44 6.16
CA ILE A 92 -0.09 -11.48 7.62
C ILE A 92 -1.19 -10.54 8.15
N GLN A 93 -1.37 -9.36 7.53
CA GLN A 93 -2.48 -8.46 7.86
C GLN A 93 -3.84 -9.09 7.49
N ASN A 94 -3.91 -9.77 6.34
CA ASN A 94 -5.10 -10.54 5.96
C ASN A 94 -5.40 -11.69 6.94
N ARG A 95 -4.37 -12.34 7.47
CA ARG A 95 -4.52 -13.35 8.53
C ARG A 95 -5.09 -12.73 9.79
N LEU A 96 -4.57 -11.58 10.21
CA LEU A 96 -5.08 -10.85 11.37
C LEU A 96 -6.55 -10.43 11.18
N LEU A 97 -6.91 -9.93 9.99
CA LEU A 97 -8.30 -9.58 9.66
C LEU A 97 -9.24 -10.78 9.81
N ARG A 98 -8.82 -12.00 9.40
CA ARG A 98 -9.62 -13.22 9.58
C ARG A 98 -9.90 -13.53 11.05
N VAL A 99 -8.95 -13.23 11.93
CA VAL A 99 -9.13 -13.43 13.38
C VAL A 99 -9.99 -12.33 13.99
N MET A 100 -9.80 -11.08 13.56
CA MET A 100 -10.47 -9.92 14.15
C MET A 100 -11.94 -9.79 13.71
N LEU A 101 -12.26 -10.12 12.47
CA LEU A 101 -13.61 -9.96 11.90
C LEU A 101 -14.71 -10.63 12.74
N PRO A 102 -14.57 -11.90 13.17
CA PRO A 102 -15.62 -12.54 13.97
C PRO A 102 -15.67 -12.06 15.44
N LEU A 103 -14.66 -11.33 15.91
CA LEU A 103 -14.58 -10.82 17.29
C LEU A 103 -15.14 -9.41 17.43
N ALA A 104 -14.93 -8.57 16.42
CA ALA A 104 -15.36 -7.18 16.42
C ALA A 104 -16.88 -7.05 16.17
N ASP A 105 -17.52 -6.02 16.74
CA ASP A 105 -18.89 -5.65 16.38
C ASP A 105 -18.97 -5.19 14.93
N ARG A 106 -17.98 -4.42 14.49
CA ARG A 106 -17.93 -3.90 13.13
C ARG A 106 -16.50 -3.63 12.68
N VAL A 107 -16.20 -3.97 11.43
CA VAL A 107 -14.96 -3.56 10.75
C VAL A 107 -15.33 -2.67 9.56
N ILE A 108 -14.73 -1.49 9.50
CA ILE A 108 -14.94 -0.50 8.45
C ILE A 108 -13.60 -0.31 7.72
N VAL A 109 -13.60 -0.44 6.39
CA VAL A 109 -12.42 -0.21 5.57
C VAL A 109 -12.72 0.85 4.55
N SER A 110 -11.99 1.96 4.55
CA SER A 110 -12.06 2.98 3.50
C SER A 110 -11.03 2.71 2.42
N LEU A 111 -11.44 2.84 1.17
CA LEU A 111 -10.60 2.63 -0.01
C LEU A 111 -10.84 3.75 -1.00
N SER A 112 -9.74 4.25 -1.58
CA SER A 112 -9.82 5.24 -2.65
C SER A 112 -10.06 4.56 -4.00
N MET A 113 -11.19 4.92 -4.64
CA MET A 113 -11.55 4.49 -5.98
C MET A 113 -12.34 5.58 -6.71
N ASP A 114 -12.37 5.53 -8.03
CA ASP A 114 -13.26 6.38 -8.82
C ASP A 114 -14.67 5.80 -8.78
N ILE A 115 -15.67 6.63 -8.48
CA ILE A 115 -17.09 6.22 -8.44
C ILE A 115 -17.62 5.67 -9.77
N ARG A 116 -16.92 5.92 -10.86
CA ARG A 116 -17.24 5.43 -12.22
C ARG A 116 -16.70 4.02 -12.47
N GLU A 117 -15.92 3.45 -11.57
CA GLU A 117 -15.35 2.12 -11.70
C GLU A 117 -16.30 1.04 -11.16
N ASP A 118 -16.15 -0.18 -11.69
CA ASP A 118 -16.69 -1.35 -11.03
C ASP A 118 -15.82 -1.68 -9.81
N PHE A 119 -16.35 -1.56 -8.62
CA PHE A 119 -15.61 -1.74 -7.38
C PHE A 119 -15.22 -3.20 -7.12
N TYR A 120 -15.93 -4.13 -7.71
CA TYR A 120 -15.86 -5.54 -7.39
C TYR A 120 -15.07 -6.38 -8.37
N HIS A 121 -14.81 -5.88 -9.58
CA HIS A 121 -14.10 -6.62 -10.61
C HIS A 121 -12.88 -5.87 -11.13
N SER A 122 -11.72 -6.51 -10.99
CA SER A 122 -10.47 -6.06 -11.63
C SER A 122 -10.28 -6.79 -12.95
N ARG A 123 -9.88 -6.04 -13.99
CA ARG A 123 -9.49 -6.58 -15.29
C ARG A 123 -7.99 -6.82 -15.39
N GLY A 124 -7.26 -6.55 -14.31
CA GLY A 124 -5.84 -6.77 -14.21
C GLY A 124 -5.05 -5.52 -13.79
N VAL A 125 -3.75 -5.71 -13.62
CA VAL A 125 -2.80 -4.73 -13.08
C VAL A 125 -2.67 -3.43 -13.88
N HIS A 126 -3.19 -3.39 -15.11
CA HIS A 126 -3.18 -2.19 -15.95
C HIS A 126 -4.27 -1.17 -15.57
N GLU A 127 -5.23 -1.54 -14.75
CA GLU A 127 -6.25 -0.62 -14.26
C GLU A 127 -5.69 0.27 -13.16
N LEU A 128 -6.06 1.55 -13.17
CA LEU A 128 -5.59 2.53 -12.20
C LEU A 128 -5.88 2.13 -10.74
N PHE A 129 -7.02 1.49 -10.50
CA PHE A 129 -7.48 1.08 -9.16
C PHE A 129 -7.45 -0.45 -8.97
N SER A 130 -6.62 -1.19 -9.73
CA SER A 130 -6.52 -2.65 -9.62
C SER A 130 -6.24 -3.10 -8.18
N MET A 131 -5.30 -2.49 -7.50
CA MET A 131 -4.95 -2.82 -6.11
C MET A 131 -6.13 -2.63 -5.15
N SER A 132 -6.86 -1.52 -5.26
CA SER A 132 -8.05 -1.28 -4.43
C SER A 132 -9.16 -2.30 -4.72
N LYS A 133 -9.38 -2.66 -5.98
CA LYS A 133 -10.35 -3.69 -6.38
C LYS A 133 -9.96 -5.07 -5.86
N GLU A 134 -8.70 -5.46 -5.98
CA GLU A 134 -8.18 -6.72 -5.43
C GLU A 134 -8.32 -6.77 -3.91
N THR A 135 -8.11 -5.62 -3.24
CA THR A 135 -8.33 -5.49 -1.81
C THR A 135 -9.79 -5.73 -1.45
N VAL A 136 -10.75 -5.13 -2.18
CA VAL A 136 -12.19 -5.38 -1.99
C VAL A 136 -12.50 -6.87 -2.14
N GLN A 137 -12.04 -7.51 -3.22
CA GLN A 137 -12.27 -8.94 -3.46
C GLN A 137 -11.72 -9.81 -2.32
N THR A 138 -10.51 -9.48 -1.84
CA THR A 138 -9.86 -10.19 -0.74
C THR A 138 -10.65 -10.04 0.56
N LEU A 139 -11.09 -8.82 0.89
CA LEU A 139 -11.88 -8.55 2.07
C LEU A 139 -13.24 -9.24 2.03
N LEU A 140 -13.93 -9.24 0.89
CA LEU A 140 -15.19 -9.96 0.69
C LEU A 140 -15.02 -11.46 0.89
N LYS A 141 -13.93 -12.03 0.38
CA LYS A 141 -13.61 -13.44 0.58
C LYS A 141 -13.35 -13.74 2.06
N ILE A 142 -12.55 -12.91 2.74
CA ILE A 142 -12.27 -13.08 4.18
C ILE A 142 -13.57 -13.00 4.99
N ALA A 143 -14.44 -12.04 4.70
CA ALA A 143 -15.72 -11.90 5.38
C ALA A 143 -16.64 -13.12 5.15
N ALA A 144 -16.69 -13.63 3.92
CA ALA A 144 -17.46 -14.83 3.60
C ALA A 144 -16.92 -16.08 4.32
N ASP A 145 -15.60 -16.27 4.32
CA ASP A 145 -14.93 -17.39 5.01
C ASP A 145 -15.17 -17.33 6.53
N ALA A 146 -15.25 -16.11 7.10
CA ALA A 146 -15.54 -15.88 8.52
C ALA A 146 -17.05 -15.90 8.87
N GLY A 147 -17.94 -16.03 7.88
CA GLY A 147 -19.39 -15.98 8.08
C GLY A 147 -19.93 -14.61 8.52
N CYS A 148 -19.19 -13.53 8.24
CA CYS A 148 -19.59 -12.18 8.60
C CYS A 148 -20.52 -11.57 7.56
N GLU A 149 -21.50 -10.78 8.02
CA GLU A 149 -22.37 -10.00 7.15
C GLU A 149 -21.58 -8.85 6.51
N VAL A 150 -21.74 -8.67 5.21
CA VAL A 150 -21.18 -7.54 4.47
C VAL A 150 -22.28 -6.54 4.19
N LEU A 151 -22.16 -5.35 4.76
CA LEU A 151 -23.11 -4.26 4.54
C LEU A 151 -22.88 -3.60 3.17
N SER A 152 -23.93 -2.92 2.67
CA SER A 152 -23.79 -2.13 1.44
C SER A 152 -22.70 -1.05 1.59
N PRO A 153 -21.87 -0.82 0.57
CA PRO A 153 -20.82 0.17 0.64
C PRO A 153 -21.40 1.58 0.76
N VAL A 154 -20.76 2.41 1.56
CA VAL A 154 -21.02 3.85 1.62
C VAL A 154 -20.14 4.52 0.57
N ILE A 155 -20.75 5.05 -0.48
CA ILE A 155 -20.04 5.79 -1.52
C ILE A 155 -20.04 7.26 -1.12
N MET A 156 -18.84 7.78 -0.87
CA MET A 156 -18.67 9.21 -0.65
C MET A 156 -18.66 9.91 -2.01
N GLU A 157 -19.80 10.49 -2.36
CA GLU A 157 -19.83 11.35 -3.55
C GLU A 157 -18.88 12.54 -3.32
N PRO A 158 -18.17 12.98 -4.38
CA PRO A 158 -17.40 14.20 -4.29
C PRO A 158 -18.38 15.33 -3.96
N GLY A 159 -18.45 15.70 -2.69
CA GLY A 159 -19.14 16.90 -2.24
C GLY A 159 -18.58 18.09 -2.99
N GLU A 160 -19.19 19.27 -2.83
CA GLU A 160 -18.68 20.50 -3.41
C GLU A 160 -17.15 20.51 -3.37
N HIS A 161 -16.52 20.65 -4.53
CA HIS A 161 -15.10 20.34 -4.81
C HIS A 161 -14.11 21.24 -4.04
N ARG A 162 -14.24 21.33 -2.73
CA ARG A 162 -13.40 22.17 -1.86
C ARG A 162 -11.91 21.97 -2.07
N ARG A 163 -11.51 20.73 -2.37
CA ARG A 163 -10.09 20.39 -2.61
C ARG A 163 -9.50 21.12 -3.83
N TYR A 164 -10.31 21.36 -4.86
CA TYR A 164 -9.89 21.94 -6.14
C TYR A 164 -10.61 23.25 -6.45
N GLU A 165 -11.26 23.89 -5.46
CA GLU A 165 -12.02 25.12 -5.64
C GLU A 165 -11.17 26.21 -6.29
N ASP A 166 -9.93 26.35 -5.82
CA ASP A 166 -8.97 27.33 -6.33
C ASP A 166 -8.06 26.80 -7.45
N ALA A 167 -8.22 25.55 -7.88
CA ALA A 167 -7.35 24.87 -8.85
C ALA A 167 -8.15 24.03 -9.87
N PRO A 168 -9.00 24.66 -10.70
CA PRO A 168 -9.90 23.92 -11.60
C PRO A 168 -9.18 23.11 -12.66
N GLU A 169 -7.95 23.44 -13.02
CA GLU A 169 -7.14 22.68 -13.96
C GLU A 169 -6.58 21.41 -13.33
N LEU A 170 -6.28 21.40 -12.03
CA LEU A 170 -5.94 20.17 -11.31
C LEU A 170 -7.15 19.24 -11.21
N PHE A 171 -8.33 19.78 -10.94
CA PHE A 171 -9.57 19.00 -10.97
C PHE A 171 -9.83 18.40 -12.36
N PHE A 172 -9.65 19.19 -13.41
CA PHE A 172 -9.79 18.68 -14.78
C PHE A 172 -8.77 17.59 -15.08
N MET A 173 -7.53 17.75 -14.65
CA MET A 173 -6.48 16.73 -14.81
C MET A 173 -6.85 15.44 -14.06
N GLU A 174 -7.27 15.51 -12.81
CA GLU A 174 -7.71 14.38 -12.02
C GLU A 174 -8.83 13.61 -12.69
N GLN A 175 -9.83 14.31 -13.23
CA GLN A 175 -10.98 13.70 -13.92
C GLN A 175 -10.63 13.02 -15.25
N ASN A 176 -9.54 13.41 -15.90
CA ASN A 176 -9.24 12.98 -17.27
C ASN A 176 -7.94 12.18 -17.40
N LEU A 177 -7.03 12.26 -16.41
CA LEU A 177 -5.77 11.56 -16.47
C LEU A 177 -6.00 10.03 -16.47
N PHE A 178 -5.27 9.32 -17.33
CA PHE A 178 -5.40 7.87 -17.54
C PHE A 178 -6.77 7.37 -18.00
N ARG A 179 -7.59 8.25 -18.60
CA ARG A 179 -8.86 7.85 -19.18
C ARG A 179 -8.75 7.59 -20.68
N PRO A 180 -9.43 6.55 -21.22
CA PRO A 180 -9.37 6.22 -22.65
C PRO A 180 -9.91 7.34 -23.54
N MET A 181 -10.91 8.07 -23.06
CA MET A 181 -11.50 9.22 -23.75
C MET A 181 -11.17 10.49 -22.97
N TYR A 182 -10.03 11.07 -23.29
CA TYR A 182 -9.56 12.30 -22.64
C TYR A 182 -10.18 13.55 -23.29
N GLN A 183 -10.46 14.54 -22.46
CA GLN A 183 -10.82 15.88 -22.90
C GLN A 183 -9.59 16.79 -22.88
N LYS A 184 -9.59 17.84 -23.68
CA LYS A 184 -8.51 18.83 -23.71
C LYS A 184 -8.89 20.06 -22.91
N TRP A 185 -8.03 20.43 -21.97
CA TRP A 185 -8.14 21.74 -21.31
C TRP A 185 -7.89 22.85 -22.34
N ARG A 186 -8.77 23.87 -22.39
CA ARG A 186 -8.72 24.93 -23.40
C ARG A 186 -8.49 26.33 -22.80
N LYS A 187 -8.34 26.41 -21.48
CA LYS A 187 -8.08 27.68 -20.77
C LYS A 187 -6.56 27.78 -20.49
N PRO A 188 -6.06 28.99 -20.17
CA PRO A 188 -4.69 29.15 -19.67
C PRO A 188 -4.44 28.24 -18.49
N VAL A 189 -3.20 27.75 -18.34
CA VAL A 189 -2.77 26.90 -17.23
C VAL A 189 -1.86 27.74 -16.32
N SER A 190 -2.18 27.79 -15.03
CA SER A 190 -1.44 28.52 -14.02
C SER A 190 -0.89 27.65 -12.89
N ASP A 191 -1.60 26.56 -12.54
CA ASP A 191 -1.29 25.73 -11.38
C ASP A 191 -0.49 24.49 -11.72
N ILE A 192 -0.29 24.22 -13.00
CA ILE A 192 0.49 23.08 -13.49
C ILE A 192 1.67 23.60 -14.32
N SER A 193 2.86 23.13 -14.01
CA SER A 193 4.05 23.41 -14.82
C SER A 193 4.83 22.13 -15.10
N ILE A 194 5.38 22.02 -16.30
CA ILE A 194 6.25 20.92 -16.69
C ILE A 194 7.61 21.51 -17.05
N THR A 195 8.63 21.06 -16.35
CA THR A 195 10.01 21.52 -16.54
C THR A 195 10.89 20.33 -16.91
N SER A 196 11.63 20.43 -17.99
CA SER A 196 12.63 19.44 -18.38
C SER A 196 14.01 19.97 -18.06
N LEU A 197 14.82 19.17 -17.40
CA LEU A 197 16.17 19.50 -16.99
C LEU A 197 17.17 18.44 -17.50
N LYS A 198 18.46 18.75 -17.42
CA LYS A 198 19.51 17.96 -18.04
C LYS A 198 19.74 16.60 -17.35
N ASP A 199 19.65 16.58 -16.04
CA ASP A 199 19.97 15.41 -15.22
C ASP A 199 19.21 15.46 -13.88
N PRO A 200 19.08 14.32 -13.18
CA PRO A 200 18.34 14.24 -11.90
C PRO A 200 18.85 15.18 -10.82
N ARG A 201 20.17 15.48 -10.81
CA ARG A 201 20.74 16.42 -9.82
C ARG A 201 20.26 17.85 -10.05
N GLN A 202 20.09 18.23 -11.31
CA GLN A 202 19.52 19.53 -11.65
C GLN A 202 18.03 19.59 -11.32
N GLU A 203 17.30 18.49 -11.48
CA GLU A 203 15.89 18.37 -11.08
C GLU A 203 15.74 18.58 -9.58
N LEU A 204 16.50 17.88 -8.75
CA LEU A 204 16.50 18.07 -7.30
C LEU A 204 16.86 19.51 -6.91
N SER A 205 17.86 20.10 -7.54
CA SER A 205 18.29 21.46 -7.27
C SER A 205 17.24 22.50 -7.68
N PHE A 206 16.50 22.23 -8.76
CA PHE A 206 15.39 23.07 -9.20
C PHE A 206 14.23 23.00 -8.21
N VAL A 207 13.79 21.79 -7.83
CA VAL A 207 12.69 21.58 -6.88
C VAL A 207 13.02 22.25 -5.54
N ALA A 208 14.23 22.04 -5.00
CA ALA A 208 14.64 22.66 -3.75
C ALA A 208 14.60 24.19 -3.81
N ARG A 209 15.09 24.78 -4.89
CA ARG A 209 15.04 26.24 -5.09
C ARG A 209 13.62 26.77 -5.24
N GLU A 210 12.77 26.04 -5.94
CA GLU A 210 11.38 26.43 -6.13
C GLU A 210 10.60 26.40 -4.82
N ILE A 211 10.78 25.39 -4.00
CA ILE A 211 10.20 25.30 -2.64
C ILE A 211 10.65 26.50 -1.82
N VAL A 212 11.95 26.79 -1.77
CA VAL A 212 12.48 27.95 -1.03
C VAL A 212 11.89 29.28 -1.56
N ARG A 213 11.77 29.40 -2.88
CA ARG A 213 11.16 30.58 -3.52
C ARG A 213 9.70 30.76 -3.06
N LEU A 214 8.90 29.72 -3.10
CA LEU A 214 7.50 29.76 -2.72
C LEU A 214 7.32 30.06 -1.22
N VAL A 215 8.13 29.46 -0.36
CA VAL A 215 8.13 29.78 1.08
C VAL A 215 8.42 31.27 1.32
N ARG A 216 9.41 31.84 0.61
CA ARG A 216 9.83 33.24 0.81
C ARG A 216 8.89 34.25 0.18
N THR A 217 8.24 33.90 -0.94
CA THR A 217 7.49 34.89 -1.74
C THR A 217 5.97 34.72 -1.66
N LYS A 218 5.48 33.52 -1.34
CA LYS A 218 4.05 33.19 -1.30
C LYS A 218 3.54 32.85 0.10
N GLY A 219 4.40 32.87 1.12
CA GLY A 219 4.01 32.57 2.48
C GLY A 219 3.71 31.08 2.76
N CYS A 220 4.07 30.19 1.83
CA CYS A 220 3.95 28.74 2.02
C CYS A 220 4.88 28.27 3.15
N ARG A 221 4.52 27.18 3.80
CA ARG A 221 5.37 26.51 4.80
C ARG A 221 5.99 25.26 4.19
N TYR A 222 7.14 24.83 4.63
CA TYR A 222 7.80 23.61 4.13
C TYR A 222 6.89 22.37 4.18
N ARG A 223 6.01 22.27 5.16
CA ARG A 223 5.03 21.20 5.29
C ARG A 223 3.87 21.25 4.27
N ASP A 224 3.76 22.34 3.53
CA ASP A 224 2.70 22.50 2.51
C ASP A 224 3.15 21.91 1.15
N PHE A 225 4.37 21.31 1.09
CA PHE A 225 4.92 20.69 -0.12
C PHE A 225 5.03 19.17 0.06
N ALA A 226 4.69 18.47 -1.00
CA ALA A 226 5.02 17.05 -1.15
C ALA A 226 5.90 16.86 -2.39
N VAL A 227 6.95 16.06 -2.27
CA VAL A 227 7.82 15.67 -3.39
C VAL A 227 7.65 14.18 -3.58
N VAL A 228 7.21 13.80 -4.77
CA VAL A 228 7.05 12.38 -5.14
C VAL A 228 8.10 12.06 -6.19
N THR A 229 8.87 11.01 -5.96
CA THR A 229 9.88 10.51 -6.89
C THR A 229 9.54 9.07 -7.26
N GLY A 230 9.83 8.68 -8.49
CA GLY A 230 10.04 7.27 -8.81
C GLY A 230 11.38 6.83 -8.21
N ASP A 231 11.54 5.54 -7.96
CA ASP A 231 12.78 4.98 -7.41
C ASP A 231 14.01 5.28 -8.27
#